data_716d8e780f5eb19addf257151fb538e7
#
_entry.id   716d8e780f5eb19addf257151fb538e7
#
_cell.length_a   1.000
_cell.length_b   1.000
_cell.length_c   1.000
_cell.angle_alpha   90.00
_cell.angle_beta   90.00
_cell.angle_gamma   90.00
#
_symmetry.space_group_name_H-M   'P 1'
#
loop_
_entity.id
_entity.type
_entity.pdbx_description
1 polymer ?
#
loop_
_entity_poly.entity_id
_entity_poly.type
_entity_poly.pdbx_seq_one_letter_code
_entity_poly.pdbx_strand_id
1 'polypeptide(L)'
;MDPRTPGPSDPQTVDIRSHEDQLTLASRHIDLAALDRLYADDVMFTGVAGQICNKASILDEARRGLAERKAAGPEATSPRYEKDDLHIVRHGDTAIASYRFVVTFRHDGQDLERRFRTTNVWMKRAGGWQVVAAQTSQQTMT
;
A
#
# COMPACT_ATOMS: atom_id res chain seq x y z
N MET A 1 13.24 -22.38 -9.86
CA MET A 1 12.66 -21.41 -8.90
C MET A 1 13.68 -20.30 -8.65
N ASP A 2 13.27 -19.08 -8.79
CA ASP A 2 14.13 -17.93 -8.48
C ASP A 2 14.33 -17.86 -6.96
N PRO A 3 15.60 -17.98 -6.46
CA PRO A 3 15.84 -17.92 -5.01
C PRO A 3 15.48 -16.57 -4.38
N ARG A 4 15.25 -15.52 -5.21
CA ARG A 4 14.86 -14.20 -4.72
C ARG A 4 13.34 -14.06 -4.51
N THR A 5 12.55 -15.07 -4.88
CA THR A 5 11.10 -15.05 -4.74
C THR A 5 10.67 -16.18 -3.80
N PRO A 6 10.76 -15.95 -2.46
CA PRO A 6 10.36 -16.97 -1.50
C PRO A 6 8.87 -17.26 -1.55
N GLY A 7 8.49 -18.48 -1.22
CA GLY A 7 7.10 -18.89 -1.18
C GLY A 7 6.31 -18.18 -0.06
N PRO A 8 4.97 -18.26 -0.10
CA PRO A 8 4.11 -17.59 0.87
C PRO A 8 4.34 -17.99 2.33
N SER A 9 4.85 -19.19 2.57
CA SER A 9 5.08 -19.73 3.92
C SER A 9 6.54 -19.64 4.36
N ASP A 10 7.39 -18.93 3.62
CA ASP A 10 8.81 -18.78 3.96
C ASP A 10 8.95 -18.07 5.30
N PRO A 11 9.63 -18.69 6.31
CA PRO A 11 9.77 -18.07 7.64
C PRO A 11 10.50 -16.72 7.63
N GLN A 12 11.36 -16.47 6.64
CA GLN A 12 12.10 -15.22 6.56
C GLN A 12 11.24 -14.05 6.09
N THR A 13 10.13 -14.32 5.45
CA THR A 13 9.27 -13.28 4.86
C THR A 13 7.86 -13.26 5.42
N VAL A 14 7.51 -14.21 6.29
CA VAL A 14 6.14 -14.31 6.82
C VAL A 14 5.73 -13.06 7.60
N ASP A 15 6.66 -12.47 8.35
CA ASP A 15 6.40 -11.24 9.11
C ASP A 15 6.09 -10.07 8.19
N ILE A 16 6.85 -9.92 7.11
CA ILE A 16 6.66 -8.83 6.15
C ILE A 16 5.36 -9.04 5.37
N ARG A 17 5.06 -10.26 5.00
CA ARG A 17 3.81 -10.59 4.32
C ARG A 17 2.61 -10.23 5.19
N SER A 18 2.69 -10.53 6.48
CA SER A 18 1.65 -10.15 7.43
C SER A 18 1.50 -8.63 7.54
N HIS A 19 2.60 -7.89 7.59
CA HIS A 19 2.56 -6.43 7.66
C HIS A 19 2.04 -5.80 6.36
N GLU A 20 2.38 -6.38 5.21
CA GLU A 20 1.81 -5.96 3.93
C GLU A 20 0.30 -6.17 3.90
N ASP A 21 -0.19 -7.28 4.45
CA ASP A 21 -1.64 -7.53 4.54
C ASP A 21 -2.31 -6.53 5.48
N GLN A 22 -1.68 -6.21 6.62
CA GLN A 22 -2.19 -5.18 7.55
C GLN A 22 -2.26 -3.82 6.86
N LEU A 23 -1.24 -3.45 6.10
CA LEU A 23 -1.21 -2.17 5.37
C LEU A 23 -2.29 -2.12 4.30
N THR A 24 -2.50 -3.21 3.58
CA THR A 24 -3.56 -3.32 2.57
C THR A 24 -4.94 -3.12 3.20
N LEU A 25 -5.21 -3.78 4.32
CA LEU A 25 -6.48 -3.63 5.04
C LEU A 25 -6.66 -2.22 5.59
N ALA A 26 -5.60 -1.65 6.18
CA ALA A 26 -5.63 -0.30 6.71
C ALA A 26 -5.92 0.73 5.61
N SER A 27 -5.35 0.55 4.42
CA SER A 27 -5.59 1.43 3.28
C SER A 27 -7.02 1.29 2.75
N ARG A 28 -7.51 0.06 2.64
CA ARG A 28 -8.89 -0.20 2.16
C ARG A 28 -9.94 0.40 3.07
N HIS A 29 -9.79 0.23 4.36
CA HIS A 29 -10.77 0.69 5.36
C HIS A 29 -10.48 2.10 5.85
N ILE A 30 -9.39 2.70 5.43
CA ILE A 30 -8.90 3.99 5.90
C ILE A 30 -8.82 3.99 7.43
N ASP A 31 -8.09 3.01 7.96
CA ASP A 31 -7.81 2.89 9.39
C ASP A 31 -6.65 3.79 9.75
N LEU A 32 -6.95 5.00 10.23
CA LEU A 32 -5.94 6.02 10.50
C LEU A 32 -4.94 5.59 11.56
N ALA A 33 -5.38 4.89 12.60
CA ALA A 33 -4.48 4.42 13.66
C ALA A 33 -3.49 3.38 13.13
N ALA A 34 -3.95 2.45 12.29
CA ALA A 34 -3.09 1.45 11.68
C ALA A 34 -2.11 2.09 10.69
N LEU A 35 -2.57 3.03 9.87
CA LEU A 35 -1.70 3.76 8.94
C LEU A 35 -0.62 4.53 9.69
N ASP A 36 -0.99 5.19 10.78
CA ASP A 36 -0.03 5.91 11.63
C ASP A 36 1.02 4.98 12.22
N ARG A 37 0.63 3.78 12.63
CA ARG A 37 1.55 2.78 13.18
C ARG A 37 2.47 2.17 12.13
N LEU A 38 1.93 1.88 10.93
CA LEU A 38 2.66 1.15 9.88
C LEU A 38 3.62 2.02 9.09
N TYR A 39 3.31 3.32 8.93
CA TYR A 39 4.24 4.26 8.31
C TYR A 39 5.14 4.87 9.36
N ALA A 40 6.45 4.88 9.09
CA ALA A 40 7.42 5.51 9.98
C ALA A 40 7.22 7.04 10.01
N ASP A 41 7.61 7.67 11.12
CA ASP A 41 7.53 9.14 11.24
C ASP A 41 8.34 9.85 10.15
N ASP A 42 9.45 9.25 9.73
CA ASP A 42 10.35 9.79 8.71
C ASP A 42 10.12 9.19 7.31
N VAL A 43 8.97 8.60 7.06
CA VAL A 43 8.67 7.96 5.78
C VAL A 43 8.78 8.95 4.61
N MET A 44 9.34 8.46 3.51
CA MET A 44 9.37 9.19 2.25
C MET A 44 8.59 8.38 1.20
N PHE A 45 7.45 8.92 0.78
CA PHE A 45 6.58 8.29 -0.21
C PHE A 45 6.60 9.09 -1.51
N THR A 46 6.98 8.44 -2.61
CA THR A 46 6.92 9.06 -3.93
C THR A 46 5.66 8.59 -4.65
N GLY A 47 4.78 9.53 -4.94
CA GLY A 47 3.51 9.24 -5.62
C GLY A 47 3.64 9.14 -7.13
N VAL A 48 2.52 8.83 -7.78
CA VAL A 48 2.48 8.57 -9.24
C VAL A 48 2.84 9.79 -10.08
N ALA A 49 2.66 10.99 -9.54
CA ALA A 49 3.03 12.23 -10.24
C ALA A 49 4.46 12.70 -9.90
N GLY A 50 5.23 11.88 -9.17
CA GLY A 50 6.58 12.23 -8.76
C GLY A 50 6.67 13.10 -7.51
N GLN A 51 5.54 13.41 -6.88
CA GLN A 51 5.51 14.21 -5.66
C GLN A 51 6.02 13.40 -4.48
N ILE A 52 6.72 14.05 -3.57
CA ILE A 52 7.22 13.43 -2.34
C ILE A 52 6.27 13.80 -1.20
N CYS A 53 5.77 12.77 -0.51
CA CYS A 53 4.85 12.90 0.59
C CYS A 53 5.52 12.42 1.87
N ASN A 54 5.24 13.12 2.97
CA ASN A 54 5.63 12.70 4.31
C ASN A 54 4.43 12.04 5.02
N LYS A 55 4.64 11.60 6.26
CA LYS A 55 3.58 10.96 7.04
C LYS A 55 2.36 11.86 7.22
N ALA A 56 2.57 13.14 7.51
CA ALA A 56 1.47 14.10 7.67
C ALA A 56 0.62 14.18 6.40
N SER A 57 1.24 14.23 5.23
CA SER A 57 0.54 14.25 3.93
C SER A 57 -0.26 12.98 3.70
N ILE A 58 0.33 11.83 4.02
CA ILE A 58 -0.33 10.52 3.86
C ILE A 58 -1.58 10.46 4.73
N LEU A 59 -1.47 10.85 6.00
CA LEU A 59 -2.59 10.82 6.93
C LEU A 59 -3.66 11.85 6.58
N ASP A 60 -3.27 13.04 6.12
CA ASP A 60 -4.23 14.07 5.70
C ASP A 60 -5.04 13.61 4.49
N GLU A 61 -4.39 12.98 3.52
CA GLU A 61 -5.08 12.42 2.36
C GLU A 61 -6.04 11.30 2.78
N ALA A 62 -5.63 10.45 3.71
CA ALA A 62 -6.48 9.39 4.25
C ALA A 62 -7.71 9.97 4.96
N ARG A 63 -7.54 11.05 5.74
CA ARG A 63 -8.66 11.74 6.41
C ARG A 63 -9.64 12.30 5.40
N ARG A 64 -9.15 12.90 4.32
CA ARG A 64 -10.01 13.42 3.24
C ARG A 64 -10.79 12.29 2.57
N GLY A 65 -10.14 11.17 2.29
CA GLY A 65 -10.80 10.00 1.72
C GLY A 65 -11.89 9.45 2.62
N LEU A 66 -11.64 9.42 3.93
CA LEU A 66 -12.63 8.98 4.92
C LEU A 66 -13.84 9.92 4.98
N ALA A 67 -13.60 11.23 4.94
CA ALA A 67 -14.66 12.23 4.91
C ALA A 67 -15.50 12.12 3.63
N GLU A 68 -14.87 11.90 2.49
CA GLU A 68 -15.55 11.69 1.22
C GLU A 68 -16.45 10.44 1.24
N ARG A 69 -15.97 9.35 1.84
CA ARG A 69 -16.78 8.13 2.00
C ARG A 69 -18.02 8.37 2.85
N LYS A 70 -17.86 9.10 3.95
CA LYS A 70 -18.99 9.43 4.83
C LYS A 70 -19.98 10.33 4.11
N ALA A 71 -19.52 11.32 3.36
CA ALA A 71 -20.38 12.23 2.60
C ALA A 71 -21.13 11.51 1.48
N ALA A 72 -20.50 10.52 0.84
CA ALA A 72 -21.10 9.76 -0.25
C ALA A 72 -22.21 8.82 0.23
N GLY A 73 -22.18 8.42 1.51
CA GLY A 73 -23.19 7.56 2.11
C GLY A 73 -23.02 6.07 1.78
N PRO A 74 -23.84 5.21 2.42
CA PRO A 74 -23.68 3.76 2.30
C PRO A 74 -24.05 3.18 0.94
N GLU A 75 -24.76 3.91 0.11
CA GLU A 75 -25.16 3.46 -1.22
C GLU A 75 -24.12 3.74 -2.30
N ALA A 76 -23.07 4.50 -1.98
CA ALA A 76 -22.01 4.80 -2.94
C ALA A 76 -21.24 3.53 -3.28
N THR A 77 -20.97 3.34 -4.58
CA THR A 77 -20.18 2.21 -5.04
C THR A 77 -18.71 2.46 -4.68
N SER A 78 -18.15 1.58 -3.84
CA SER A 78 -16.74 1.64 -3.49
C SER A 78 -15.88 1.08 -4.62
N PRO A 79 -14.69 1.65 -4.88
CA PRO A 79 -13.74 1.05 -5.79
C PRO A 79 -13.35 -0.35 -5.33
N ARG A 80 -13.10 -1.25 -6.29
CA ARG A 80 -12.55 -2.57 -6.00
C ARG A 80 -11.05 -2.54 -6.15
N TYR A 81 -10.36 -3.21 -5.24
CA TYR A 81 -8.90 -3.32 -5.26
C TYR A 81 -8.51 -4.79 -5.34
N GLU A 82 -7.65 -5.12 -6.28
CA GLU A 82 -7.05 -6.44 -6.39
C GLU A 82 -5.53 -6.28 -6.32
N LYS A 83 -4.92 -7.08 -5.45
CA LYS A 83 -3.46 -7.07 -5.24
C LYS A 83 -2.90 -8.41 -5.64
N ASP A 84 -1.87 -8.39 -6.49
CA ASP A 84 -1.20 -9.61 -6.93
C ASP A 84 0.29 -9.37 -7.16
N ASP A 85 0.98 -10.42 -7.58
CA ASP A 85 2.40 -10.36 -7.98
C ASP A 85 3.27 -9.78 -6.87
N LEU A 86 3.11 -10.28 -5.65
CA LEU A 86 3.87 -9.83 -4.49
C LEU A 86 5.25 -10.49 -4.47
N HIS A 87 6.28 -9.66 -4.45
CA HIS A 87 7.68 -10.06 -4.30
C HIS A 87 8.24 -9.46 -3.04
N ILE A 88 8.90 -10.25 -2.22
CA ILE A 88 9.53 -9.80 -0.97
C ILE A 88 10.98 -10.25 -0.96
N VAL A 89 11.87 -9.31 -0.68
CA VAL A 89 13.30 -9.57 -0.44
C VAL A 89 13.65 -9.03 0.94
N ARG A 90 14.21 -9.88 1.80
CA ARG A 90 14.60 -9.49 3.16
C ARG A 90 16.10 -9.42 3.30
N HIS A 91 16.59 -8.35 3.93
CA HIS A 91 17.99 -8.14 4.29
C HIS A 91 18.06 -7.77 5.77
N GLY A 92 18.10 -8.78 6.65
CA GLY A 92 18.14 -8.54 8.09
C GLY A 92 16.89 -7.80 8.59
N ASP A 93 17.09 -6.61 9.14
CA ASP A 93 16.01 -5.76 9.65
C ASP A 93 15.42 -4.83 8.60
N THR A 94 15.75 -5.05 7.32
CA THR A 94 15.20 -4.32 6.19
C THR A 94 14.57 -5.31 5.23
N ALA A 95 13.42 -4.97 4.68
CA ALA A 95 12.76 -5.77 3.66
C ALA A 95 12.19 -4.87 2.58
N ILE A 96 12.18 -5.38 1.36
CA ILE A 96 11.59 -4.69 0.21
C ILE A 96 10.43 -5.56 -0.27
N ALA A 97 9.25 -4.95 -0.37
CA ALA A 97 8.05 -5.63 -0.87
C ALA A 97 7.53 -4.86 -2.07
N SER A 98 7.32 -5.54 -3.18
CA SER A 98 6.76 -4.94 -4.38
C SER A 98 5.56 -5.75 -4.85
N TYR A 99 4.49 -5.07 -5.20
CA TYR A 99 3.27 -5.71 -5.66
C TYR A 99 2.58 -4.84 -6.71
N ARG A 100 1.74 -5.49 -7.49
CA ARG A 100 0.84 -4.84 -8.43
C ARG A 100 -0.55 -4.75 -7.81
N PHE A 101 -1.23 -3.62 -8.01
CA PHE A 101 -2.64 -3.54 -7.66
C PHE A 101 -3.44 -2.89 -8.78
N VAL A 102 -4.68 -3.32 -8.88
CA VAL A 102 -5.63 -2.85 -9.87
C VAL A 102 -6.81 -2.24 -9.13
N VAL A 103 -7.16 -1.02 -9.50
CA VAL A 103 -8.33 -0.33 -8.98
C VAL A 103 -9.38 -0.32 -10.09
N THR A 104 -10.55 -0.86 -9.80
CA THR A 104 -11.70 -0.80 -10.68
C THR A 104 -12.75 0.11 -10.05
N PHE A 105 -13.17 1.12 -10.78
CA PHE A 105 -14.15 2.10 -10.30
C PHE A 105 -15.16 2.42 -11.39
N ARG A 106 -16.31 2.94 -10.99
CA ARG A 106 -17.37 3.32 -11.88
C ARG A 106 -17.32 4.82 -12.19
N HIS A 107 -17.38 5.15 -13.48
CA HIS A 107 -17.41 6.52 -13.94
C HIS A 107 -18.34 6.60 -15.17
N ASP A 108 -19.35 7.46 -15.11
CA ASP A 108 -20.34 7.64 -16.18
C ASP A 108 -20.97 6.33 -16.65
N GLY A 109 -21.29 5.43 -15.68
CA GLY A 109 -21.93 4.15 -15.96
C GLY A 109 -21.00 3.08 -16.54
N GLN A 110 -19.71 3.36 -16.64
CA GLN A 110 -18.71 2.43 -17.15
C GLN A 110 -17.73 2.04 -16.05
N ASP A 111 -17.28 0.79 -16.09
CA ASP A 111 -16.20 0.32 -15.22
C ASP A 111 -14.87 0.71 -15.85
N LEU A 112 -14.07 1.47 -15.10
CA LEU A 112 -12.72 1.87 -15.49
C LEU A 112 -11.71 1.18 -14.60
N GLU A 113 -10.58 0.85 -15.18
CA GLU A 113 -9.52 0.11 -14.52
C GLU A 113 -8.22 0.91 -14.57
N ARG A 114 -7.52 0.99 -13.44
CA ARG A 114 -6.19 1.58 -13.36
C ARG A 114 -5.25 0.60 -12.68
N ARG A 115 -4.04 0.51 -13.21
CA ARG A 115 -3.03 -0.43 -12.71
C ARG A 115 -1.84 0.32 -12.17
N PHE A 116 -1.35 -0.17 -11.03
CA PHE A 116 -0.25 0.45 -10.32
C PHE A 116 0.73 -0.64 -9.85
N ARG A 117 1.96 -0.22 -9.65
CA ARG A 117 2.94 -1.02 -8.91
C ARG A 117 3.49 -0.19 -7.76
N THR A 118 3.51 -0.80 -6.58
CA THR A 118 4.04 -0.17 -5.38
C THR A 118 5.25 -0.96 -4.89
N THR A 119 6.29 -0.25 -4.47
CA THR A 119 7.41 -0.81 -3.75
C THR A 119 7.49 -0.16 -2.39
N ASN A 120 7.46 -0.96 -1.33
CA ASN A 120 7.60 -0.53 0.04
C ASN A 120 8.94 -1.01 0.59
N VAL A 121 9.66 -0.13 1.27
CA VAL A 121 10.84 -0.50 2.06
C VAL A 121 10.43 -0.51 3.53
N TRP A 122 10.54 -1.68 4.14
CA TRP A 122 10.22 -1.92 5.54
C TRP A 122 11.49 -1.99 6.36
N MET A 123 11.48 -1.38 7.53
CA MET A 123 12.56 -1.53 8.50
C MET A 123 12.00 -1.93 9.85
N LYS A 124 12.68 -2.88 10.50
CA LYS A 124 12.35 -3.27 11.87
C LYS A 124 13.05 -2.33 12.84
N ARG A 125 12.27 -1.59 13.61
CA ARG A 125 12.71 -0.63 14.60
C ARG A 125 12.11 -1.01 15.96
N ALA A 126 12.39 -0.24 17.02
CA ALA A 126 11.87 -0.51 18.35
C ALA A 126 10.34 -0.67 18.40
N GLY A 127 9.62 0.07 17.54
CA GLY A 127 8.16 -0.03 17.45
C GLY A 127 7.64 -1.12 16.53
N GLY A 128 8.51 -1.98 15.97
CA GLY A 128 8.16 -3.03 15.04
C GLY A 128 8.49 -2.67 13.58
N TRP A 129 7.95 -3.44 12.64
CA TRP A 129 8.17 -3.18 11.22
C TRP A 129 7.38 -1.96 10.76
N GLN A 130 8.04 -1.03 10.10
CA GLN A 130 7.44 0.19 9.56
C GLN A 130 7.94 0.47 8.15
N VAL A 131 7.09 1.04 7.32
CA VAL A 131 7.48 1.52 5.98
C VAL A 131 8.27 2.81 6.14
N VAL A 132 9.50 2.82 5.64
CA VAL A 132 10.39 4.00 5.68
C VAL A 132 10.50 4.69 4.33
N ALA A 133 10.23 3.97 3.26
CA ALA A 133 10.20 4.53 1.90
C ALA A 133 9.20 3.75 1.07
N ALA A 134 8.56 4.43 0.15
CA ALA A 134 7.62 3.80 -0.77
C ALA A 134 7.57 4.57 -2.08
N GLN A 135 7.23 3.88 -3.14
CA GLN A 135 6.97 4.50 -4.43
C GLN A 135 5.85 3.75 -5.14
N THR A 136 4.94 4.49 -5.73
CA THR A 136 3.88 3.94 -6.56
C THR A 136 4.01 4.49 -7.98
N SER A 137 4.02 3.60 -8.95
CA SER A 137 4.01 3.94 -10.37
C SER A 137 2.71 3.49 -10.98
N GLN A 138 2.14 4.31 -11.85
CA GLN A 138 0.98 3.92 -12.64
C GLN A 138 1.45 3.23 -13.91
N GLN A 139 0.90 2.07 -14.20
CA GLN A 139 1.22 1.33 -15.41
C GLN A 139 0.40 1.86 -16.57
N THR A 140 1.07 2.09 -17.71
CA THR A 140 0.39 2.47 -18.93
C THR A 140 -0.27 1.24 -19.55
N MET A 141 -1.54 1.38 -19.91
CA MET A 141 -2.28 0.36 -20.64
C MET A 141 -2.03 0.56 -22.13
N THR A 142 -1.24 -0.30 -22.73
CA THR A 142 -1.01 -0.29 -24.19
C THR A 142 -1.73 -1.47 -24.83
#